data_af1a4e394fadfb38ad09da33b9fb79d5
#
_entry.id   af1a4e394fadfb38ad09da33b9fb79d5
#
_cell.length_a   1.000
_cell.length_b   1.000
_cell.length_c   1.000
_cell.angle_alpha   90.00
_cell.angle_beta   90.00
_cell.angle_gamma   90.00
#
_symmetry.space_group_name_H-M   'P 1'
#
loop_
_entity.id
_entity.type
_entity.pdbx_description
1 polymer ?
#
loop_
_entity_poly.entity_id
_entity_poly.type
_entity_poly.pdbx_seq_one_letter_code
_entity_poly.pdbx_strand_id
1 'polypeptide(L)'
;MQKAVYFAHMHRVRLYITVNTLVDDSELGELADYLLFLSNVGIDGIIVQDLGVIRLARQIVPDLPLHASTQMTVTNSEGVKLAAEAGMERVVLARELSLEEINTICHGTDTEIEVFIHGALCVCYSGQCLMSSLIGGRSGNRGRCAQPCRLPYKLVNEAGEDLLSGKDAGQYLLSPKDLNTLDILPQLIEAGVTSYKIEGRMKRPEYVAVVVDAYRRAIDSYLGGDYQVSEEDFANIEQIFNRDFTTAYLLERPGREMMSDRRPNNRGVLVGRVVKLDKAANKATLKLDKELHLDDGLEFWVSVGGRVGTTVTSLLQNGQEVAVAAAGSQVTIDVPHGIKMNDRVFRTFDNRLMTYAAQFFGEKAKRRIPVSALVTARAGNPMTVLLTDDEGNTGYGLSLIHI
;
A
#
# COMPACT_ATOMS: atom_id res chain seq x y z
N MET A 1 -13.64 -7.16 -16.07
CA MET A 1 -14.02 -5.85 -15.53
C MET A 1 -15.40 -5.89 -14.87
N GLN A 2 -16.50 -6.20 -15.56
CA GLN A 2 -17.88 -6.23 -15.01
C GLN A 2 -18.02 -6.92 -13.64
N LYS A 3 -17.42 -8.13 -13.48
CA LYS A 3 -17.44 -8.82 -12.18
C LYS A 3 -16.73 -8.04 -11.07
N ALA A 4 -15.67 -7.30 -11.40
CA ALA A 4 -14.94 -6.50 -10.41
C ALA A 4 -15.74 -5.26 -9.99
N VAL A 5 -16.39 -4.56 -10.95
CA VAL A 5 -17.30 -3.45 -10.67
C VAL A 5 -18.44 -3.91 -9.79
N TYR A 6 -19.15 -4.98 -10.20
CA TYR A 6 -20.24 -5.54 -9.42
C TYR A 6 -19.80 -5.91 -7.99
N PHE A 7 -18.65 -6.58 -7.85
CA PHE A 7 -18.12 -6.96 -6.55
C PHE A 7 -17.78 -5.74 -5.67
N ALA A 8 -17.13 -4.72 -6.25
CA ALA A 8 -16.81 -3.48 -5.53
C ALA A 8 -18.08 -2.75 -5.05
N HIS A 9 -19.06 -2.56 -5.95
CA HIS A 9 -20.30 -1.88 -5.63
C HIS A 9 -21.15 -2.63 -4.60
N MET A 10 -21.19 -3.96 -4.67
CA MET A 10 -21.83 -4.80 -3.64
C MET A 10 -21.22 -4.61 -2.25
N HIS A 11 -19.97 -4.12 -2.18
CA HIS A 11 -19.29 -3.80 -0.93
C HIS A 11 -19.23 -2.28 -0.64
N ARG A 12 -19.97 -1.47 -1.42
CA ARG A 12 -19.97 0.01 -1.35
C ARG A 12 -18.56 0.59 -1.51
N VAL A 13 -17.79 0.02 -2.42
CA VAL A 13 -16.43 0.46 -2.75
C VAL A 13 -16.43 1.01 -4.17
N ARG A 14 -15.99 2.24 -4.36
CA ARG A 14 -15.79 2.85 -5.67
C ARG A 14 -14.58 2.23 -6.36
N LEU A 15 -14.69 2.00 -7.66
CA LEU A 15 -13.63 1.40 -8.48
C LEU A 15 -13.12 2.42 -9.51
N TYR A 16 -11.89 2.89 -9.30
CA TYR A 16 -11.22 3.79 -10.24
C TYR A 16 -10.19 3.04 -11.08
N ILE A 17 -10.14 3.31 -12.36
CA ILE A 17 -9.21 2.66 -13.30
C ILE A 17 -8.09 3.62 -13.68
N THR A 18 -6.84 3.16 -13.56
CA THR A 18 -5.69 3.93 -13.99
C THR A 18 -5.52 3.87 -15.50
N VAL A 19 -5.74 5.01 -16.19
CA VAL A 19 -5.42 5.26 -17.60
C VAL A 19 -4.34 6.34 -17.61
N ASN A 20 -3.34 6.18 -16.75
CA ASN A 20 -2.34 7.18 -16.42
C ASN A 20 -0.98 6.89 -17.08
N THR A 21 -0.99 6.42 -18.31
CA THR A 21 0.19 6.30 -19.16
C THR A 21 0.14 7.34 -20.28
N LEU A 22 1.31 7.74 -20.78
CA LEU A 22 1.37 8.51 -22.02
C LEU A 22 0.95 7.59 -23.17
N VAL A 23 0.27 8.14 -24.17
CA VAL A 23 -0.23 7.41 -25.33
C VAL A 23 0.32 8.00 -26.62
N ASP A 24 0.46 7.17 -27.63
CA ASP A 24 0.84 7.53 -28.99
C ASP A 24 -0.43 7.79 -29.84
N ASP A 25 -0.34 8.63 -30.87
CA ASP A 25 -1.47 8.92 -31.75
C ASP A 25 -2.09 7.66 -32.35
N SER A 26 -1.28 6.64 -32.64
CA SER A 26 -1.74 5.36 -33.18
C SER A 26 -2.58 4.53 -32.16
N GLU A 27 -2.47 4.83 -30.85
CA GLU A 27 -3.21 4.14 -29.80
C GLU A 27 -4.57 4.80 -29.49
N LEU A 28 -4.83 6.02 -29.98
CA LEU A 28 -6.03 6.79 -29.62
C LEU A 28 -7.34 6.11 -30.03
N GLY A 29 -7.35 5.35 -31.13
CA GLY A 29 -8.54 4.60 -31.54
C GLY A 29 -8.91 3.49 -30.55
N GLU A 30 -7.96 2.65 -30.18
CA GLU A 30 -8.17 1.60 -29.19
C GLU A 30 -8.50 2.19 -27.81
N LEU A 31 -7.90 3.32 -27.47
CA LEU A 31 -8.19 4.02 -26.23
C LEU A 31 -9.64 4.54 -26.21
N ALA A 32 -10.16 5.06 -27.30
CA ALA A 32 -11.55 5.51 -27.39
C ALA A 32 -12.52 4.36 -27.08
N ASP A 33 -12.32 3.20 -27.73
CA ASP A 33 -13.12 2.00 -27.49
C ASP A 33 -13.01 1.53 -26.03
N TYR A 34 -11.81 1.61 -25.44
CA TYR A 34 -11.58 1.23 -24.05
C TYR A 34 -12.30 2.18 -23.08
N LEU A 35 -12.29 3.49 -23.33
CA LEU A 35 -13.00 4.47 -22.48
C LEU A 35 -14.52 4.26 -22.54
N LEU A 36 -15.08 4.01 -23.74
CA LEU A 36 -16.49 3.64 -23.89
C LEU A 36 -16.82 2.34 -23.12
N PHE A 37 -15.97 1.33 -23.25
CA PHE A 37 -16.12 0.09 -22.49
C PHE A 37 -16.13 0.34 -20.97
N LEU A 38 -15.19 1.14 -20.45
CA LEU A 38 -15.09 1.46 -19.02
C LEU A 38 -16.34 2.19 -18.51
N SER A 39 -16.83 3.18 -19.26
CA SER A 39 -18.07 3.89 -18.95
C SER A 39 -19.27 2.94 -18.93
N ASN A 40 -19.41 2.08 -19.96
CA ASN A 40 -20.53 1.14 -20.07
C ASN A 40 -20.54 0.06 -18.97
N VAL A 41 -19.40 -0.34 -18.43
CA VAL A 41 -19.36 -1.31 -17.31
C VAL A 41 -19.59 -0.64 -15.95
N GLY A 42 -19.71 0.69 -15.89
CA GLY A 42 -20.10 1.44 -14.71
C GLY A 42 -18.98 1.63 -13.69
N ILE A 43 -17.73 1.89 -14.14
CA ILE A 43 -16.67 2.30 -13.20
C ILE A 43 -16.95 3.70 -12.66
N ASP A 44 -16.39 4.02 -11.48
CA ASP A 44 -16.64 5.28 -10.78
C ASP A 44 -15.70 6.42 -11.21
N GLY A 45 -14.76 6.16 -12.11
CA GLY A 45 -13.88 7.16 -12.70
C GLY A 45 -12.55 6.60 -13.17
N ILE A 46 -11.76 7.44 -13.85
CA ILE A 46 -10.43 7.10 -14.33
C ILE A 46 -9.38 8.07 -13.81
N ILE A 47 -8.17 7.53 -13.58
CA ILE A 47 -7.01 8.33 -13.17
C ILE A 47 -6.12 8.51 -14.39
N VAL A 48 -5.85 9.76 -14.79
CA VAL A 48 -5.22 10.14 -16.07
C VAL A 48 -4.01 11.03 -15.88
N GLN A 49 -3.10 11.06 -16.86
CA GLN A 49 -1.99 12.01 -16.91
C GLN A 49 -1.84 12.68 -18.29
N ASP A 50 -2.18 11.99 -19.37
CA ASP A 50 -2.00 12.46 -20.73
C ASP A 50 -3.09 13.44 -21.11
N LEU A 51 -2.72 14.61 -21.64
CA LEU A 51 -3.67 15.66 -22.01
C LEU A 51 -4.55 15.25 -23.19
N GLY A 52 -4.02 14.43 -24.12
CA GLY A 52 -4.80 13.86 -25.23
C GLY A 52 -5.87 12.90 -24.73
N VAL A 53 -5.52 12.06 -23.75
CA VAL A 53 -6.49 11.15 -23.07
C VAL A 53 -7.59 11.94 -22.37
N ILE A 54 -7.23 13.02 -21.66
CA ILE A 54 -8.19 13.88 -20.94
C ILE A 54 -9.18 14.47 -21.96
N ARG A 55 -8.67 15.07 -23.03
CA ARG A 55 -9.49 15.68 -24.09
C ARG A 55 -10.41 14.65 -24.75
N LEU A 56 -9.87 13.48 -25.10
CA LEU A 56 -10.63 12.38 -25.69
C LEU A 56 -11.75 11.89 -24.76
N ALA A 57 -11.45 11.67 -23.49
CA ALA A 57 -12.43 11.24 -22.50
C ALA A 57 -13.59 12.24 -22.36
N ARG A 58 -13.29 13.55 -22.28
CA ARG A 58 -14.32 14.59 -22.23
C ARG A 58 -15.20 14.66 -23.49
N GLN A 59 -14.70 14.24 -24.63
CA GLN A 59 -15.48 14.20 -25.88
C GLN A 59 -16.41 12.98 -25.98
N ILE A 60 -15.96 11.81 -25.55
CA ILE A 60 -16.66 10.54 -25.78
C ILE A 60 -17.39 9.98 -24.55
N VAL A 61 -16.91 10.31 -23.35
CA VAL A 61 -17.50 9.89 -22.05
C VAL A 61 -17.54 11.08 -21.08
N PRO A 62 -18.26 12.18 -21.40
CA PRO A 62 -18.20 13.45 -20.67
C PRO A 62 -18.60 13.32 -19.19
N ASP A 63 -19.46 12.36 -18.87
CA ASP A 63 -19.98 12.14 -17.51
C ASP A 63 -19.07 11.25 -16.64
N LEU A 64 -18.00 10.66 -17.23
CA LEU A 64 -17.08 9.82 -16.49
C LEU A 64 -16.12 10.69 -15.65
N PRO A 65 -16.08 10.53 -14.30
CA PRO A 65 -15.18 11.28 -13.43
C PRO A 65 -13.71 11.10 -13.81
N LEU A 66 -12.98 12.21 -13.91
CA LEU A 66 -11.53 12.23 -14.20
C LEU A 66 -10.75 12.69 -12.97
N HIS A 67 -9.74 11.92 -12.60
CA HIS A 67 -8.81 12.25 -11.53
C HIS A 67 -7.41 12.48 -12.10
N ALA A 68 -6.79 13.61 -11.78
CA ALA A 68 -5.41 13.88 -12.17
C ALA A 68 -4.46 12.93 -11.43
N SER A 69 -3.66 12.19 -12.18
CA SER A 69 -2.65 11.29 -11.60
C SER A 69 -1.52 12.10 -10.95
N THR A 70 -0.88 11.53 -9.91
CA THR A 70 0.39 12.07 -9.39
C THR A 70 1.47 12.20 -10.48
N GLN A 71 1.36 11.46 -11.58
CA GLN A 71 2.27 11.54 -12.72
C GLN A 71 2.09 12.84 -13.55
N MET A 72 1.03 13.60 -13.33
CA MET A 72 0.88 14.98 -13.88
C MET A 72 1.79 15.99 -13.17
N THR A 73 2.44 15.61 -12.08
CA THR A 73 3.39 16.46 -11.33
C THR A 73 2.75 17.76 -10.85
N VAL A 74 1.54 17.69 -10.30
CA VAL A 74 0.86 18.85 -9.74
C VAL A 74 1.45 19.16 -8.37
N THR A 75 2.11 20.31 -8.26
CA THR A 75 2.91 20.74 -7.09
C THR A 75 2.50 22.07 -6.50
N ASN A 76 1.46 22.71 -7.03
CA ASN A 76 1.03 24.05 -6.57
C ASN A 76 -0.44 24.31 -6.93
N SER A 77 -1.00 25.39 -6.35
CA SER A 77 -2.40 25.78 -6.54
C SER A 77 -2.76 26.07 -8.01
N GLU A 78 -1.85 26.67 -8.79
CA GLU A 78 -2.12 26.97 -10.20
C GLU A 78 -2.22 25.68 -11.05
N GLY A 79 -1.41 24.67 -10.72
CA GLY A 79 -1.53 23.34 -11.32
C GLY A 79 -2.86 22.65 -11.00
N VAL A 80 -3.38 22.84 -9.79
CA VAL A 80 -4.72 22.32 -9.40
C VAL A 80 -5.82 23.06 -10.17
N LYS A 81 -5.74 24.39 -10.27
CA LYS A 81 -6.72 25.18 -11.07
C LYS A 81 -6.74 24.74 -12.53
N LEU A 82 -5.56 24.57 -13.14
CA LEU A 82 -5.46 24.07 -14.51
C LEU A 82 -6.08 22.68 -14.67
N ALA A 83 -5.88 21.79 -13.70
CA ALA A 83 -6.50 20.47 -13.69
C ALA A 83 -8.04 20.59 -13.58
N ALA A 84 -8.54 21.45 -12.70
CA ALA A 84 -9.98 21.72 -12.56
C ALA A 84 -10.60 22.29 -13.85
N GLU A 85 -9.94 23.24 -14.51
CA GLU A 85 -10.34 23.81 -15.81
C GLU A 85 -10.40 22.72 -16.91
N ALA A 86 -9.51 21.73 -16.84
CA ALA A 86 -9.55 20.56 -17.72
C ALA A 86 -10.65 19.55 -17.34
N GLY A 87 -11.44 19.84 -16.30
CA GLY A 87 -12.56 19.05 -15.84
C GLY A 87 -12.19 17.92 -14.87
N MET A 88 -11.04 17.98 -14.19
CA MET A 88 -10.71 17.02 -13.15
C MET A 88 -11.52 17.28 -11.89
N GLU A 89 -12.12 16.23 -11.34
CA GLU A 89 -12.86 16.31 -10.08
C GLU A 89 -11.94 16.13 -8.86
N ARG A 90 -10.81 15.40 -9.05
CA ARG A 90 -9.82 15.14 -8.01
C ARG A 90 -8.42 15.29 -8.57
N VAL A 91 -7.51 15.81 -7.74
CA VAL A 91 -6.09 15.92 -8.05
C VAL A 91 -5.27 15.13 -7.05
N VAL A 92 -4.52 14.13 -7.55
CA VAL A 92 -3.49 13.44 -6.74
C VAL A 92 -2.22 14.25 -6.79
N LEU A 93 -1.90 14.92 -5.70
CA LEU A 93 -0.71 15.77 -5.62
C LEU A 93 0.60 14.97 -5.77
N ALA A 94 1.61 15.64 -6.26
CA ALA A 94 2.98 15.13 -6.23
C ALA A 94 3.45 14.89 -4.78
N ARG A 95 4.37 13.95 -4.58
CA ARG A 95 4.81 13.50 -3.24
C ARG A 95 5.91 14.35 -2.63
N GLU A 96 6.31 15.39 -3.34
CA GLU A 96 7.42 16.29 -2.99
C GLU A 96 6.95 17.56 -2.25
N LEU A 97 5.64 17.63 -1.93
CA LEU A 97 5.03 18.75 -1.21
C LEU A 97 5.17 18.62 0.30
N SER A 98 5.35 19.76 0.96
CA SER A 98 5.25 19.88 2.41
C SER A 98 3.79 19.96 2.87
N LEU A 99 3.55 19.72 4.16
CA LEU A 99 2.23 19.85 4.77
C LEU A 99 1.68 21.28 4.64
N GLU A 100 2.54 22.30 4.74
CA GLU A 100 2.17 23.71 4.58
C GLU A 100 1.70 24.01 3.14
N GLU A 101 2.42 23.48 2.12
CA GLU A 101 2.04 23.62 0.72
C GLU A 101 0.71 22.90 0.43
N ILE A 102 0.51 21.70 0.98
CA ILE A 102 -0.74 20.95 0.87
C ILE A 102 -1.90 21.72 1.51
N ASN A 103 -1.70 22.25 2.72
CA ASN A 103 -2.70 23.08 3.41
C ASN A 103 -3.09 24.30 2.57
N THR A 104 -2.12 25.00 2.00
CA THR A 104 -2.35 26.16 1.12
C THR A 104 -3.17 25.77 -0.12
N ILE A 105 -2.85 24.64 -0.74
CA ILE A 105 -3.57 24.13 -1.90
C ILE A 105 -5.02 23.77 -1.54
N CYS A 106 -5.22 22.99 -0.48
CA CYS A 106 -6.56 22.52 -0.07
C CYS A 106 -7.50 23.69 0.24
N HIS A 107 -7.00 24.74 0.90
CA HIS A 107 -7.81 25.93 1.22
C HIS A 107 -8.01 26.88 0.02
N GLY A 108 -7.25 26.70 -1.06
CA GLY A 108 -7.32 27.54 -2.27
C GLY A 108 -8.18 26.96 -3.40
N THR A 109 -8.86 25.82 -3.21
CA THR A 109 -9.64 25.13 -4.25
C THR A 109 -10.84 24.38 -3.68
N ASP A 110 -11.88 24.24 -4.50
CA ASP A 110 -13.01 23.33 -4.25
C ASP A 110 -12.79 21.93 -4.85
N THR A 111 -11.69 21.74 -5.60
CA THR A 111 -11.33 20.44 -6.19
C THR A 111 -10.89 19.47 -5.11
N GLU A 112 -11.34 18.21 -5.17
CA GLU A 112 -10.89 17.18 -4.24
C GLU A 112 -9.38 16.95 -4.32
N ILE A 113 -8.71 16.99 -3.19
CA ILE A 113 -7.26 16.77 -3.09
C ILE A 113 -6.96 15.41 -2.50
N GLU A 114 -6.17 14.62 -3.23
CA GLU A 114 -5.70 13.30 -2.81
C GLU A 114 -4.19 13.33 -2.57
N VAL A 115 -3.74 12.78 -1.45
CA VAL A 115 -2.31 12.65 -1.12
C VAL A 115 -1.95 11.21 -0.77
N PHE A 116 -0.72 10.81 -1.07
CA PHE A 116 -0.20 9.54 -0.58
C PHE A 116 0.08 9.61 0.91
N ILE A 117 -0.36 8.59 1.64
CA ILE A 117 -0.17 8.49 3.10
C ILE A 117 0.67 7.28 3.50
N HIS A 118 0.77 6.25 2.64
CA HIS A 118 1.53 5.04 2.98
C HIS A 118 2.09 4.35 1.74
N GLY A 119 3.26 3.71 1.92
CA GLY A 119 3.85 2.77 0.98
C GLY A 119 5.02 3.33 0.19
N ALA A 120 5.34 2.69 -0.92
CA ALA A 120 6.57 2.93 -1.66
C ALA A 120 6.71 4.34 -2.22
N LEU A 121 7.85 4.97 -1.98
CA LEU A 121 8.25 6.25 -2.58
C LEU A 121 9.09 6.04 -3.84
N CYS A 122 9.09 7.06 -4.70
CA CYS A 122 9.98 7.19 -5.84
C CYS A 122 11.17 8.09 -5.47
N VAL A 123 12.38 7.78 -5.99
CA VAL A 123 13.57 8.64 -5.80
C VAL A 123 13.52 9.90 -6.66
N CYS A 124 12.78 9.86 -7.76
CA CYS A 124 12.61 10.95 -8.69
C CYS A 124 11.33 11.71 -8.39
N TYR A 125 11.26 12.97 -8.81
CA TYR A 125 10.01 13.70 -8.83
C TYR A 125 8.88 12.89 -9.47
N SER A 126 7.69 13.01 -8.91
CA SER A 126 6.48 12.32 -9.37
C SER A 126 6.28 12.52 -10.88
N GLY A 127 6.15 11.42 -11.62
CA GLY A 127 5.94 11.45 -13.07
C GLY A 127 7.16 11.75 -13.94
N GLN A 128 8.29 12.19 -13.40
CA GLN A 128 9.44 12.70 -14.16
C GLN A 128 10.60 11.71 -14.33
N CYS A 129 10.43 10.46 -13.92
CA CYS A 129 11.53 9.49 -13.94
C CYS A 129 11.73 8.85 -15.31
N LEU A 130 12.92 9.03 -15.89
CA LEU A 130 13.35 8.39 -17.14
C LEU A 130 14.32 7.23 -16.92
N MET A 131 14.78 6.98 -15.67
CA MET A 131 15.85 6.03 -15.38
C MET A 131 15.57 4.62 -15.91
N SER A 132 14.36 4.11 -15.72
CA SER A 132 13.99 2.77 -16.18
C SER A 132 13.89 2.67 -17.71
N SER A 133 13.54 3.75 -18.40
CA SER A 133 13.54 3.83 -19.84
C SER A 133 14.94 3.80 -20.43
N LEU A 134 15.86 4.61 -19.84
CA LEU A 134 17.23 4.77 -20.33
C LEU A 134 18.09 3.51 -20.08
N ILE A 135 17.95 2.86 -18.91
CA ILE A 135 18.75 1.68 -18.57
C ILE A 135 18.25 0.42 -19.25
N GLY A 136 16.94 0.22 -19.34
CA GLY A 136 16.37 -1.08 -19.74
C GLY A 136 15.20 -1.00 -20.74
N GLY A 137 14.95 0.15 -21.37
CA GLY A 137 13.84 0.33 -22.33
C GLY A 137 12.43 0.21 -21.72
N ARG A 138 12.31 0.17 -20.38
CA ARG A 138 11.04 -0.02 -19.66
C ARG A 138 10.57 1.29 -19.07
N SER A 139 9.74 2.03 -19.79
CA SER A 139 9.25 3.34 -19.35
C SER A 139 8.36 3.26 -18.10
N GLY A 140 8.70 4.04 -17.06
CA GLY A 140 7.84 4.27 -15.91
C GLY A 140 6.54 5.00 -16.29
N ASN A 141 6.62 5.94 -17.22
CA ASN A 141 5.47 6.71 -17.74
C ASN A 141 4.54 5.87 -18.64
N ARG A 142 4.94 4.65 -18.98
CA ARG A 142 4.14 3.63 -19.65
C ARG A 142 3.78 2.46 -18.72
N GLY A 143 3.84 2.65 -17.41
CA GLY A 143 3.50 1.65 -16.41
C GLY A 143 4.48 0.48 -16.27
N ARG A 144 5.67 0.53 -16.93
CA ARG A 144 6.61 -0.60 -17.04
C ARG A 144 7.89 -0.44 -16.20
N CYS A 145 7.90 0.43 -15.19
CA CYS A 145 9.08 0.69 -14.37
C CYS A 145 9.67 -0.60 -13.79
N ALA A 146 10.96 -0.85 -14.07
CA ALA A 146 11.72 -2.00 -13.53
C ALA A 146 12.31 -1.73 -12.14
N GLN A 147 12.09 -0.54 -11.57
CA GLN A 147 12.64 -0.09 -10.29
C GLN A 147 14.19 -0.12 -10.23
N PRO A 148 14.92 0.41 -11.22
CA PRO A 148 16.37 0.41 -11.20
C PRO A 148 16.94 1.15 -9.98
N CYS A 149 16.26 2.14 -9.41
CA CYS A 149 16.66 2.80 -8.17
C CYS A 149 16.80 1.83 -6.97
N ARG A 150 16.25 0.62 -7.05
CA ARG A 150 16.37 -0.42 -6.02
C ARG A 150 17.57 -1.36 -6.22
N LEU A 151 18.42 -1.10 -7.22
CA LEU A 151 19.66 -1.82 -7.46
C LEU A 151 20.82 -1.20 -6.66
N PRO A 152 21.92 -1.96 -6.45
CA PRO A 152 23.12 -1.41 -5.83
C PRO A 152 23.85 -0.45 -6.77
N TYR A 153 24.34 0.67 -6.21
CA TYR A 153 25.11 1.69 -6.92
C TYR A 153 26.34 2.08 -6.11
N LYS A 154 27.36 2.60 -6.81
CA LYS A 154 28.52 3.25 -6.24
C LYS A 154 28.60 4.69 -6.71
N LEU A 155 29.01 5.58 -5.82
CA LEU A 155 29.37 6.96 -6.17
C LEU A 155 30.86 7.01 -6.43
N VAL A 156 31.24 7.24 -7.67
CA VAL A 156 32.66 7.25 -8.09
C VAL A 156 33.07 8.63 -8.59
N ASN A 157 34.37 8.99 -8.42
CA ASN A 157 34.97 10.15 -9.05
C ASN A 157 35.39 9.85 -10.51
N GLU A 158 36.00 10.83 -11.18
CA GLU A 158 36.45 10.69 -12.56
C GLU A 158 37.52 9.59 -12.72
N ALA A 159 38.30 9.28 -11.67
CA ALA A 159 39.29 8.21 -11.64
C ALA A 159 38.66 6.82 -11.38
N GLY A 160 37.34 6.73 -11.19
CA GLY A 160 36.64 5.47 -10.89
C GLY A 160 36.75 5.03 -9.42
N GLU A 161 37.24 5.87 -8.52
CA GLU A 161 37.40 5.55 -7.11
C GLU A 161 36.06 5.73 -6.37
N ASP A 162 35.70 4.78 -5.53
CA ASP A 162 34.47 4.81 -4.73
C ASP A 162 34.59 5.83 -3.59
N LEU A 163 33.89 6.96 -3.71
CA LEU A 163 33.88 8.07 -2.75
C LEU A 163 33.25 7.71 -1.41
N LEU A 164 32.53 6.61 -1.32
CA LEU A 164 31.88 6.11 -0.12
C LEU A 164 32.64 4.94 0.53
N SER A 165 33.77 4.55 -0.04
CA SER A 165 34.62 3.49 0.54
C SER A 165 35.06 3.87 1.95
N GLY A 166 34.88 2.96 2.90
CA GLY A 166 35.20 3.17 4.31
C GLY A 166 34.22 4.06 5.09
N LYS A 167 33.18 4.58 4.45
CA LYS A 167 32.08 5.33 5.10
C LYS A 167 30.94 4.39 5.47
N ASP A 168 30.13 4.78 6.47
CA ASP A 168 28.91 4.05 6.84
C ASP A 168 27.78 4.35 5.82
N ALA A 169 27.93 3.76 4.64
CA ALA A 169 26.96 3.82 3.55
C ALA A 169 26.63 2.42 3.04
N GLY A 170 25.36 2.18 2.79
CA GLY A 170 24.90 0.95 2.15
C GLY A 170 25.12 1.00 0.63
N GLN A 171 24.71 -0.06 -0.06
CA GLN A 171 24.86 -0.20 -1.51
C GLN A 171 23.67 0.34 -2.30
N TYR A 172 22.50 0.53 -1.65
CA TYR A 172 21.26 0.91 -2.31
C TYR A 172 20.99 2.41 -2.18
N LEU A 173 21.95 3.21 -2.68
CA LEU A 173 22.01 4.65 -2.48
C LEU A 173 20.78 5.43 -2.96
N LEU A 174 20.03 4.88 -3.91
CA LEU A 174 18.85 5.49 -4.52
C LEU A 174 17.53 4.83 -4.07
N SER A 175 17.57 3.92 -3.06
CA SER A 175 16.39 3.19 -2.61
C SER A 175 15.69 3.94 -1.47
N PRO A 176 14.56 4.68 -1.69
CA PRO A 176 13.87 5.36 -0.61
C PRO A 176 13.25 4.38 0.39
N LYS A 177 13.08 4.84 1.61
CA LYS A 177 12.19 4.26 2.62
C LYS A 177 10.74 4.30 2.13
N ASP A 178 9.84 3.60 2.82
CA ASP A 178 8.41 3.71 2.57
C ASP A 178 7.80 4.88 3.35
N LEU A 179 6.80 5.53 2.75
CA LEU A 179 6.01 6.56 3.42
C LEU A 179 5.17 5.93 4.53
N ASN A 180 5.13 6.57 5.68
CA ASN A 180 4.20 6.28 6.76
C ASN A 180 3.82 7.59 7.43
N THR A 181 2.53 7.92 7.45
CA THR A 181 2.01 9.18 7.98
C THR A 181 1.08 8.99 9.18
N LEU A 182 1.04 7.79 9.79
CA LEU A 182 0.16 7.56 10.93
C LEU A 182 0.36 8.62 12.02
N ASP A 183 1.59 8.95 12.39
CA ASP A 183 1.86 9.95 13.44
C ASP A 183 1.37 11.37 13.10
N ILE A 184 1.25 11.68 11.81
CA ILE A 184 0.91 13.02 11.30
C ILE A 184 -0.43 13.06 10.55
N LEU A 185 -1.21 11.99 10.65
CA LEU A 185 -2.51 11.89 9.98
C LEU A 185 -3.50 13.01 10.38
N PRO A 186 -3.60 13.41 11.67
CA PRO A 186 -4.41 14.56 12.07
C PRO A 186 -4.08 15.83 11.29
N GLN A 187 -2.79 16.15 11.12
CA GLN A 187 -2.36 17.34 10.40
C GLN A 187 -2.76 17.31 8.92
N LEU A 188 -2.78 16.13 8.28
CA LEU A 188 -3.28 15.97 6.90
C LEU A 188 -4.80 16.15 6.82
N ILE A 189 -5.54 15.69 7.83
CA ILE A 189 -6.99 15.89 7.91
C ILE A 189 -7.29 17.40 8.10
N GLU A 190 -6.61 18.05 9.02
CA GLU A 190 -6.76 19.47 9.33
C GLU A 190 -6.34 20.36 8.15
N ALA A 191 -5.36 19.93 7.34
CA ALA A 191 -4.98 20.59 6.11
C ALA A 191 -6.07 20.55 5.02
N GLY A 192 -7.16 19.82 5.21
CA GLY A 192 -8.28 19.76 4.27
C GLY A 192 -8.14 18.68 3.17
N VAL A 193 -7.23 17.73 3.35
CA VAL A 193 -7.10 16.60 2.41
C VAL A 193 -8.37 15.76 2.41
N THR A 194 -8.96 15.52 1.23
CA THR A 194 -10.23 14.83 1.06
C THR A 194 -10.09 13.34 0.74
N SER A 195 -8.92 12.91 0.23
CA SER A 195 -8.65 11.52 -0.15
C SER A 195 -7.25 11.08 0.24
N TYR A 196 -7.15 9.89 0.84
CA TYR A 196 -5.91 9.33 1.40
C TYR A 196 -5.50 8.09 0.61
N LYS A 197 -4.35 8.16 -0.08
CA LYS A 197 -3.89 7.09 -0.98
C LYS A 197 -2.83 6.20 -0.36
N ILE A 198 -3.07 4.91 -0.38
CA ILE A 198 -2.12 3.89 0.03
C ILE A 198 -1.53 3.23 -1.22
N GLU A 199 -0.18 3.26 -1.36
CA GLU A 199 0.50 2.54 -2.44
C GLU A 199 0.62 1.06 -2.06
N GLY A 200 -0.03 0.22 -2.84
CA GLY A 200 -0.07 -1.22 -2.61
C GLY A 200 0.14 -2.05 -3.87
N ARG A 201 0.51 -1.44 -5.01
CA ARG A 201 0.78 -2.19 -6.24
C ARG A 201 1.89 -3.22 -6.02
N MET A 202 1.68 -4.46 -6.49
CA MET A 202 2.56 -5.60 -6.26
C MET A 202 2.66 -6.06 -4.80
N LYS A 203 1.81 -5.57 -3.92
CA LYS A 203 1.69 -6.07 -2.55
C LYS A 203 0.65 -7.19 -2.47
N ARG A 204 0.79 -8.03 -1.44
CA ARG A 204 -0.17 -9.11 -1.15
C ARG A 204 -1.44 -8.55 -0.53
N PRO A 205 -2.57 -9.27 -0.63
CA PRO A 205 -3.83 -8.83 0.00
C PRO A 205 -3.71 -8.54 1.49
N GLU A 206 -2.88 -9.30 2.21
CA GLU A 206 -2.64 -9.14 3.64
C GLU A 206 -2.05 -7.76 3.97
N TYR A 207 -1.13 -7.26 3.13
CA TYR A 207 -0.60 -5.92 3.28
C TYR A 207 -1.70 -4.87 3.16
N VAL A 208 -2.53 -4.98 2.13
CA VAL A 208 -3.63 -4.03 1.91
C VAL A 208 -4.59 -4.06 3.09
N ALA A 209 -4.97 -5.25 3.57
CA ALA A 209 -5.88 -5.42 4.69
C ALA A 209 -5.35 -4.76 5.97
N VAL A 210 -4.12 -5.08 6.37
CA VAL A 210 -3.52 -4.56 7.61
C VAL A 210 -3.32 -3.04 7.55
N VAL A 211 -2.80 -2.51 6.43
CA VAL A 211 -2.53 -1.08 6.31
C VAL A 211 -3.83 -0.28 6.25
N VAL A 212 -4.81 -0.71 5.44
CA VAL A 212 -6.11 -0.02 5.34
C VAL A 212 -6.85 -0.04 6.69
N ASP A 213 -6.84 -1.16 7.39
CA ASP A 213 -7.49 -1.27 8.70
C ASP A 213 -6.87 -0.32 9.73
N ALA A 214 -5.53 -0.25 9.81
CA ALA A 214 -4.84 0.67 10.72
C ALA A 214 -5.18 2.14 10.42
N TYR A 215 -5.11 2.57 9.15
CA TYR A 215 -5.46 3.93 8.77
C TYR A 215 -6.96 4.22 8.95
N ARG A 216 -7.85 3.26 8.70
CA ARG A 216 -9.28 3.44 8.91
C ARG A 216 -9.59 3.66 10.39
N ARG A 217 -9.03 2.84 11.29
CA ARG A 217 -9.18 3.03 12.73
C ARG A 217 -8.60 4.35 13.22
N ALA A 218 -7.46 4.76 12.68
CA ALA A 218 -6.83 6.04 13.01
C ALA A 218 -7.72 7.23 12.59
N ILE A 219 -8.30 7.20 11.39
CA ILE A 219 -9.25 8.24 10.94
C ILE A 219 -10.50 8.24 11.80
N ASP A 220 -11.06 7.07 12.13
CA ASP A 220 -12.27 6.97 12.93
C ASP A 220 -12.04 7.48 14.36
N SER A 221 -10.88 7.21 14.97
CA SER A 221 -10.53 7.74 16.29
C SER A 221 -10.36 9.26 16.28
N TYR A 222 -9.76 9.82 15.22
CA TYR A 222 -9.68 11.28 15.05
C TYR A 222 -11.07 11.92 14.95
N LEU A 223 -11.93 11.38 14.11
CA LEU A 223 -13.30 11.87 13.95
C LEU A 223 -14.14 11.71 15.23
N GLY A 224 -13.81 10.72 16.05
CA GLY A 224 -14.39 10.53 17.39
C GLY A 224 -13.87 11.50 18.46
N GLY A 225 -12.92 12.34 18.13
CA GLY A 225 -12.34 13.36 19.02
C GLY A 225 -11.21 12.89 19.93
N ASP A 226 -10.74 11.65 19.79
CA ASP A 226 -9.64 11.09 20.56
C ASP A 226 -8.68 10.31 19.64
N TYR A 227 -7.77 11.05 19.00
CA TYR A 227 -6.80 10.43 18.09
C TYR A 227 -5.89 9.48 18.83
N GLN A 228 -6.00 8.20 18.50
CA GLN A 228 -5.16 7.15 19.06
C GLN A 228 -4.69 6.20 17.97
N VAL A 229 -3.40 5.95 17.93
CA VAL A 229 -2.77 4.86 17.18
C VAL A 229 -2.07 3.96 18.19
N SER A 230 -2.43 2.69 18.23
CA SER A 230 -1.86 1.75 19.16
C SER A 230 -0.42 1.37 18.78
N GLU A 231 0.39 1.00 19.75
CA GLU A 231 1.72 0.40 19.50
C GLU A 231 1.60 -0.87 18.64
N GLU A 232 0.49 -1.60 18.76
CA GLU A 232 0.20 -2.77 17.94
C GLU A 232 -0.01 -2.39 16.47
N ASP A 233 -0.65 -1.26 16.15
CA ASP A 233 -0.81 -0.77 14.78
C ASP A 233 0.54 -0.50 14.11
N PHE A 234 1.42 0.21 14.81
CA PHE A 234 2.78 0.45 14.33
C PHE A 234 3.55 -0.86 14.14
N ALA A 235 3.47 -1.77 15.11
CA ALA A 235 4.13 -3.07 15.05
C ALA A 235 3.60 -3.93 13.88
N ASN A 236 2.29 -3.92 13.63
CA ASN A 236 1.67 -4.66 12.53
C ASN A 236 2.06 -4.08 11.17
N ILE A 237 2.09 -2.75 11.03
CA ILE A 237 2.57 -2.09 9.81
C ILE A 237 4.05 -2.38 9.57
N GLU A 238 4.90 -2.32 10.60
CA GLU A 238 6.30 -2.67 10.50
C GLU A 238 6.49 -4.13 10.11
N GLN A 239 5.68 -5.02 10.67
CA GLN A 239 5.78 -6.46 10.43
C GLN A 239 5.28 -6.86 9.05
N ILE A 240 4.18 -6.25 8.55
CA ILE A 240 3.61 -6.66 7.27
C ILE A 240 4.53 -6.33 6.09
N PHE A 241 5.24 -5.20 6.16
CA PHE A 241 6.27 -4.84 5.19
C PHE A 241 7.16 -3.71 5.71
N ASN A 242 8.46 -3.98 5.82
CA ASN A 242 9.42 -3.03 6.37
C ASN A 242 10.59 -2.77 5.41
N ARG A 243 10.71 -1.53 4.98
CA ARG A 243 11.83 -0.95 4.23
C ARG A 243 12.34 0.33 4.89
N ASP A 244 12.18 0.43 6.21
CA ASP A 244 12.20 1.64 7.01
C ASP A 244 11.09 2.62 6.59
N PHE A 245 10.72 3.54 7.49
CA PHE A 245 9.68 4.52 7.26
C PHE A 245 10.23 5.94 7.28
N THR A 246 9.50 6.83 6.59
CA THR A 246 9.76 8.26 6.52
C THR A 246 8.45 9.00 6.31
N THR A 247 8.36 10.23 6.76
CA THR A 247 7.31 11.19 6.38
C THR A 247 7.60 11.90 5.06
N ALA A 248 8.69 11.53 4.39
CA ALA A 248 9.17 12.13 3.16
C ALA A 248 9.30 13.66 3.28
N TYR A 249 8.69 14.42 2.37
CA TYR A 249 8.76 15.89 2.31
C TYR A 249 7.73 16.60 3.19
N LEU A 250 6.82 15.86 3.83
CA LEU A 250 5.68 16.45 4.54
C LEU A 250 6.09 17.37 5.70
N LEU A 251 7.10 17.00 6.48
CA LEU A 251 7.55 17.79 7.64
C LEU A 251 8.84 18.57 7.38
N GLU A 252 9.71 18.03 6.53
CA GLU A 252 11.03 18.61 6.27
C GLU A 252 11.52 18.22 4.86
N ARG A 253 12.60 18.85 4.40
CA ARG A 253 13.28 18.42 3.17
C ARG A 253 14.28 17.33 3.52
N PRO A 254 13.96 16.05 3.28
CA PRO A 254 14.82 14.96 3.68
C PRO A 254 16.08 14.91 2.82
N GLY A 255 17.20 14.63 3.46
CA GLY A 255 18.46 14.33 2.78
C GLY A 255 18.65 12.82 2.57
N ARG A 256 19.86 12.35 2.89
CA ARG A 256 20.24 10.93 2.79
C ARG A 256 19.37 10.02 3.69
N GLU A 257 18.88 10.52 4.79
CA GLU A 257 18.04 9.79 5.76
C GLU A 257 16.73 9.28 5.15
N MET A 258 16.29 9.84 4.01
CA MET A 258 15.18 9.32 3.24
C MET A 258 15.48 7.94 2.62
N MET A 259 16.77 7.56 2.51
CA MET A 259 17.15 6.32 1.82
C MET A 259 17.26 5.13 2.77
N SER A 260 16.73 3.99 2.32
CA SER A 260 16.96 2.67 2.92
C SER A 260 18.14 2.02 2.19
N ASP A 261 19.34 2.55 2.43
CA ASP A 261 20.54 2.27 1.64
C ASP A 261 21.12 0.87 1.84
N ARG A 262 20.71 0.18 2.90
CA ARG A 262 21.18 -1.18 3.22
C ARG A 262 20.32 -2.27 2.62
N ARG A 263 19.02 -2.01 2.35
CA ARG A 263 18.09 -3.01 1.85
C ARG A 263 16.96 -2.40 1.00
N PRO A 264 16.76 -2.90 -0.23
CA PRO A 264 15.70 -2.41 -1.11
C PRO A 264 14.37 -3.17 -0.96
N ASN A 265 14.39 -4.31 -0.24
CA ASN A 265 13.25 -5.21 -0.06
C ASN A 265 12.78 -5.23 1.39
N ASN A 266 11.68 -5.94 1.66
CA ASN A 266 11.24 -6.23 3.01
C ASN A 266 12.39 -6.84 3.83
N ARG A 267 12.71 -6.24 4.97
CA ARG A 267 13.73 -6.76 5.88
C ARG A 267 13.15 -7.49 7.08
N GLY A 268 11.83 -7.41 7.25
CA GLY A 268 11.16 -7.94 8.43
C GLY A 268 11.47 -7.15 9.70
N VAL A 269 11.09 -7.70 10.83
CA VAL A 269 11.27 -7.14 12.16
C VAL A 269 12.33 -7.92 12.92
N LEU A 270 13.31 -7.24 13.53
CA LEU A 270 14.32 -7.88 14.36
C LEU A 270 13.63 -8.52 15.56
N VAL A 271 13.75 -9.85 15.69
CA VAL A 271 13.14 -10.62 16.79
C VAL A 271 14.15 -11.20 17.75
N GLY A 272 15.44 -11.15 17.44
CA GLY A 272 16.48 -11.62 18.34
C GLY A 272 17.82 -11.91 17.67
N ARG A 273 18.65 -12.68 18.41
CA ARG A 273 19.99 -13.10 17.96
C ARG A 273 20.28 -14.55 18.31
N VAL A 274 21.13 -15.18 17.53
CA VAL A 274 21.66 -16.52 17.81
C VAL A 274 22.66 -16.44 18.97
N VAL A 275 22.37 -17.11 20.09
CA VAL A 275 23.22 -17.14 21.28
C VAL A 275 23.90 -18.51 21.49
N LYS A 276 23.39 -19.58 20.85
CA LYS A 276 24.01 -20.91 20.85
C LYS A 276 23.71 -21.60 19.52
N LEU A 277 24.66 -22.39 19.04
CA LEU A 277 24.50 -23.13 17.78
C LEU A 277 24.99 -24.56 17.98
N ASP A 278 24.12 -25.52 17.71
CA ASP A 278 24.45 -26.94 17.58
C ASP A 278 24.42 -27.31 16.11
N LYS A 279 25.61 -27.34 15.50
CA LYS A 279 25.77 -27.66 14.08
C LYS A 279 25.47 -29.12 13.75
N ALA A 280 25.68 -30.04 14.73
CA ALA A 280 25.45 -31.46 14.50
C ALA A 280 23.96 -31.78 14.49
N ALA A 281 23.19 -31.12 15.33
CA ALA A 281 21.73 -31.25 15.41
C ALA A 281 20.97 -30.28 14.50
N ASN A 282 21.65 -29.37 13.77
CA ASN A 282 21.02 -28.27 13.01
C ASN A 282 20.05 -27.44 13.87
N LYS A 283 20.46 -27.10 15.09
CA LYS A 283 19.64 -26.31 16.03
C LYS A 283 20.35 -25.04 16.47
N ALA A 284 19.60 -23.96 16.60
CA ALA A 284 20.07 -22.71 17.17
C ALA A 284 19.22 -22.28 18.36
N THR A 285 19.87 -21.80 19.43
CA THR A 285 19.19 -21.11 20.50
C THR A 285 19.21 -19.61 20.22
N LEU A 286 18.04 -19.01 20.21
CA LEU A 286 17.82 -17.59 20.01
C LEU A 286 17.56 -16.92 21.35
N LYS A 287 18.14 -15.74 21.58
CA LYS A 287 17.64 -14.81 22.60
C LYS A 287 16.67 -13.87 21.92
N LEU A 288 15.43 -13.87 22.37
CA LEU A 288 14.35 -13.11 21.75
C LEU A 288 14.27 -11.69 22.32
N ASP A 289 14.14 -10.73 21.44
CA ASP A 289 13.82 -9.32 21.74
C ASP A 289 12.29 -9.06 21.58
N LYS A 290 11.62 -9.87 20.76
CA LYS A 290 10.17 -9.87 20.53
C LYS A 290 9.63 -11.30 20.61
N GLU A 291 8.33 -11.46 20.82
CA GLU A 291 7.69 -12.80 20.82
C GLU A 291 7.84 -13.52 19.49
N LEU A 292 7.88 -14.85 19.54
CA LEU A 292 8.02 -15.74 18.38
C LEU A 292 6.98 -16.85 18.46
N HIS A 293 6.37 -17.16 17.31
CA HIS A 293 5.31 -18.17 17.18
C HIS A 293 5.73 -19.32 16.28
N LEU A 294 5.10 -20.48 16.44
CA LEU A 294 5.15 -21.53 15.43
C LEU A 294 4.60 -20.99 14.08
N ASP A 295 5.17 -21.51 13.00
CA ASP A 295 4.88 -21.14 11.62
C ASP A 295 5.31 -19.71 11.23
N ASP A 296 5.98 -18.95 12.12
CA ASP A 296 6.63 -17.72 11.72
C ASP A 296 7.78 -17.98 10.73
N GLY A 297 7.93 -17.11 9.75
CA GLY A 297 9.05 -17.13 8.80
C GLY A 297 10.20 -16.24 9.27
N LEU A 298 11.39 -16.80 9.37
CA LEU A 298 12.58 -16.10 9.84
C LEU A 298 13.63 -15.98 8.74
N GLU A 299 14.37 -14.88 8.77
CA GLU A 299 15.62 -14.69 8.02
C GLU A 299 16.78 -14.39 8.97
N PHE A 300 17.84 -15.16 8.83
CA PHE A 300 19.13 -14.94 9.50
C PHE A 300 20.02 -14.08 8.63
N TRP A 301 20.55 -13.01 9.19
CA TRP A 301 21.48 -12.15 8.49
C TRP A 301 22.92 -12.62 8.74
N VAL A 302 23.39 -13.43 7.82
CA VAL A 302 24.73 -14.02 7.91
C VAL A 302 25.80 -13.07 7.39
N SER A 303 26.93 -13.02 8.05
CA SER A 303 28.04 -12.09 7.76
C SER A 303 28.73 -12.32 6.40
N VAL A 304 28.59 -13.50 5.83
CA VAL A 304 29.12 -13.86 4.50
C VAL A 304 28.07 -14.67 3.77
N GLY A 305 27.64 -14.19 2.59
CA GLY A 305 26.73 -14.95 1.72
C GLY A 305 25.23 -14.59 1.82
N GLY A 306 24.86 -13.51 2.50
CA GLY A 306 23.50 -12.98 2.40
C GLY A 306 22.54 -13.39 3.51
N ARG A 307 21.44 -14.04 3.15
CA ARG A 307 20.35 -14.41 4.07
C ARG A 307 20.06 -15.89 3.97
N VAL A 308 19.72 -16.44 5.11
CA VAL A 308 19.22 -17.82 5.21
C VAL A 308 17.84 -17.77 5.84
N GLY A 309 16.85 -18.26 5.10
CA GLY A 309 15.45 -18.28 5.55
C GLY A 309 15.06 -19.64 6.13
N THR A 310 14.14 -19.64 7.09
CA THR A 310 13.48 -20.84 7.62
C THR A 310 12.08 -20.51 8.13
N THR A 311 11.26 -21.54 8.27
CA THR A 311 9.98 -21.45 9.03
C THR A 311 10.19 -22.09 10.38
N VAL A 312 9.60 -21.55 11.42
CA VAL A 312 9.63 -22.09 12.79
C VAL A 312 8.73 -23.31 12.87
N THR A 313 9.28 -24.49 12.66
CA THR A 313 8.57 -25.77 12.71
C THR A 313 8.56 -26.41 14.10
N SER A 314 9.50 -26.01 14.96
CA SER A 314 9.58 -26.41 16.36
C SER A 314 10.09 -25.25 17.21
N LEU A 315 9.57 -25.12 18.42
CA LEU A 315 9.93 -24.09 19.35
C LEU A 315 10.12 -24.72 20.75
N LEU A 316 11.38 -24.85 21.17
CA LEU A 316 11.72 -25.48 22.44
C LEU A 316 12.17 -24.43 23.46
N GLN A 317 11.44 -24.30 24.56
CA GLN A 317 11.81 -23.47 25.71
C GLN A 317 12.09 -24.36 26.92
N ASN A 318 13.31 -24.28 27.46
CA ASN A 318 13.74 -25.14 28.57
C ASN A 318 13.55 -26.65 28.29
N GLY A 319 13.69 -27.06 27.02
CA GLY A 319 13.53 -28.47 26.60
C GLY A 319 12.08 -28.94 26.40
N GLN A 320 11.09 -28.07 26.59
CA GLN A 320 9.67 -28.35 26.33
C GLN A 320 9.20 -27.63 25.09
N GLU A 321 8.35 -28.30 24.31
CA GLU A 321 7.70 -27.68 23.15
C GLU A 321 6.68 -26.64 23.59
N VAL A 322 6.73 -25.47 22.96
CA VAL A 322 5.79 -24.38 23.16
C VAL A 322 5.29 -23.87 21.80
N ALA A 323 4.07 -23.35 21.76
CA ALA A 323 3.52 -22.73 20.56
C ALA A 323 3.97 -21.27 20.39
N VAL A 324 4.28 -20.62 21.53
CA VAL A 324 4.66 -19.19 21.60
C VAL A 324 5.78 -19.04 22.61
N ALA A 325 6.76 -18.21 22.28
CA ALA A 325 7.85 -17.82 23.16
C ALA A 325 7.87 -16.30 23.35
N ALA A 326 7.81 -15.85 24.59
CA ALA A 326 7.75 -14.43 24.94
C ALA A 326 9.07 -13.69 24.69
N ALA A 327 9.01 -12.38 24.48
CA ALA A 327 10.17 -11.50 24.48
C ALA A 327 11.02 -11.70 25.74
N GLY A 328 12.36 -11.58 25.60
CA GLY A 328 13.32 -11.80 26.68
C GLY A 328 13.69 -13.27 26.93
N SER A 329 12.93 -14.24 26.40
CA SER A 329 13.20 -15.67 26.58
C SER A 329 14.33 -16.19 25.66
N GLN A 330 14.80 -17.40 25.97
CA GLN A 330 15.67 -18.16 25.09
C GLN A 330 14.92 -19.39 24.57
N VAL A 331 14.98 -19.60 23.27
CA VAL A 331 14.31 -20.70 22.59
C VAL A 331 15.23 -21.38 21.60
N THR A 332 15.07 -22.67 21.45
CA THR A 332 15.81 -23.49 20.48
C THR A 332 14.88 -23.85 19.33
N ILE A 333 15.34 -23.61 18.11
CA ILE A 333 14.62 -23.91 16.87
C ILE A 333 15.50 -24.72 15.91
N ASP A 334 14.86 -25.38 14.95
CA ASP A 334 15.56 -26.00 13.84
C ASP A 334 16.00 -24.95 12.84
N VAL A 335 17.24 -25.06 12.36
CA VAL A 335 17.82 -24.07 11.46
C VAL A 335 18.57 -24.72 10.29
N PRO A 336 18.58 -24.09 9.10
CA PRO A 336 19.39 -24.55 7.98
C PRO A 336 20.89 -24.29 8.20
N HIS A 337 21.72 -24.84 7.31
CA HIS A 337 23.16 -24.60 7.34
C HIS A 337 23.52 -23.13 7.01
N GLY A 338 24.70 -22.71 7.44
CA GLY A 338 25.28 -21.40 7.13
C GLY A 338 25.10 -20.35 8.22
N ILE A 339 24.31 -20.61 9.24
CA ILE A 339 24.05 -19.71 10.38
C ILE A 339 25.26 -19.73 11.33
N LYS A 340 25.50 -18.59 11.98
CA LYS A 340 26.60 -18.37 12.91
C LYS A 340 26.12 -17.78 14.23
N MET A 341 26.97 -17.89 15.24
CA MET A 341 26.79 -17.17 16.50
C MET A 341 26.68 -15.66 16.26
N ASN A 342 25.80 -15.00 16.98
CA ASN A 342 25.51 -13.57 16.94
C ASN A 342 24.80 -13.10 15.64
N ASP A 343 24.44 -14.00 14.70
CA ASP A 343 23.61 -13.62 13.59
C ASP A 343 22.28 -13.02 14.09
N ARG A 344 21.87 -11.92 13.45
CA ARG A 344 20.60 -11.26 13.71
C ARG A 344 19.47 -12.04 13.06
N VAL A 345 18.36 -12.18 13.78
CA VAL A 345 17.19 -12.94 13.33
C VAL A 345 16.03 -11.97 13.11
N PHE A 346 15.52 -11.96 11.88
CA PHE A 346 14.38 -11.11 11.50
C PHE A 346 13.18 -11.99 11.17
N ARG A 347 12.00 -11.63 11.68
CA ARG A 347 10.73 -12.22 11.28
C ARG A 347 10.25 -11.52 10.02
N THR A 348 10.17 -12.26 8.91
CA THR A 348 9.70 -11.77 7.61
C THR A 348 8.28 -12.20 7.27
N PHE A 349 7.76 -13.16 8.02
CA PHE A 349 6.39 -13.63 7.95
C PHE A 349 5.88 -13.89 9.38
N ASP A 350 4.79 -13.26 9.75
CA ASP A 350 4.12 -13.40 11.05
C ASP A 350 2.81 -14.16 10.83
N ASN A 351 2.75 -15.40 11.30
CA ASN A 351 1.59 -16.26 11.10
C ASN A 351 0.31 -15.71 11.76
N ARG A 352 0.45 -15.10 12.93
CA ARG A 352 -0.67 -14.47 13.65
C ARG A 352 -1.22 -13.29 12.84
N LEU A 353 -0.34 -12.41 12.35
CA LEU A 353 -0.73 -11.24 11.55
C LEU A 353 -1.38 -11.66 10.22
N MET A 354 -0.88 -12.72 9.58
CA MET A 354 -1.49 -13.27 8.37
C MET A 354 -2.90 -13.82 8.63
N THR A 355 -3.08 -14.49 9.76
CA THR A 355 -4.40 -15.00 10.19
C THR A 355 -5.36 -13.85 10.49
N TYR A 356 -4.88 -12.79 11.15
CA TYR A 356 -5.65 -11.56 11.36
C TYR A 356 -6.04 -10.92 10.03
N ALA A 357 -5.11 -10.74 9.11
CA ALA A 357 -5.37 -10.14 7.80
C ALA A 357 -6.40 -10.92 6.99
N ALA A 358 -6.37 -12.26 7.06
CA ALA A 358 -7.27 -13.14 6.30
C ALA A 358 -8.75 -12.96 6.64
N GLN A 359 -9.09 -12.36 7.79
CA GLN A 359 -10.49 -12.08 8.15
C GLN A 359 -11.13 -10.99 7.26
N PHE A 360 -10.32 -10.13 6.61
CA PHE A 360 -10.81 -9.03 5.78
C PHE A 360 -11.05 -9.43 4.32
N PHE A 361 -10.53 -10.58 3.89
CA PHE A 361 -10.71 -11.11 2.54
C PHE A 361 -10.89 -12.63 2.58
N GLY A 362 -11.38 -13.22 1.51
CA GLY A 362 -11.68 -14.64 1.44
C GLY A 362 -13.14 -14.98 1.75
N GLU A 363 -13.47 -16.27 1.74
CA GLU A 363 -14.87 -16.74 1.82
C GLU A 363 -15.58 -16.40 3.13
N LYS A 364 -14.84 -16.20 4.22
CA LYS A 364 -15.38 -15.87 5.55
C LYS A 364 -15.60 -14.37 5.74
N ALA A 365 -14.99 -13.52 4.92
CA ALA A 365 -15.11 -12.06 4.98
C ALA A 365 -16.43 -11.60 4.33
N LYS A 366 -17.55 -11.96 4.93
CA LYS A 366 -18.88 -11.56 4.45
C LYS A 366 -19.31 -10.26 5.12
N ARG A 367 -19.16 -9.14 4.40
CA ARG A 367 -19.83 -7.91 4.81
C ARG A 367 -21.33 -8.09 4.61
N ARG A 368 -22.10 -7.87 5.67
CA ARG A 368 -23.57 -7.87 5.62
C ARG A 368 -24.05 -6.43 5.66
N ILE A 369 -24.94 -6.10 4.74
CA ILE A 369 -25.61 -4.80 4.71
C ILE A 369 -26.98 -5.00 5.37
N PRO A 370 -27.33 -4.25 6.42
CA PRO A 370 -28.66 -4.31 7.01
C PRO A 370 -29.69 -3.80 6.01
N VAL A 371 -30.81 -4.49 5.90
CA VAL A 371 -31.92 -4.10 5.03
C VAL A 371 -33.23 -4.17 5.80
N SER A 372 -34.11 -3.24 5.51
CA SER A 372 -35.52 -3.30 5.91
C SER A 372 -36.30 -4.08 4.85
N ALA A 373 -37.21 -4.96 5.27
CA ALA A 373 -38.07 -5.73 4.37
C ALA A 373 -39.55 -5.37 4.58
N LEU A 374 -40.18 -4.86 3.52
CA LEU A 374 -41.66 -4.69 3.48
C LEU A 374 -42.24 -5.86 2.69
N VAL A 375 -43.00 -6.70 3.38
CA VAL A 375 -43.69 -7.84 2.79
C VAL A 375 -45.18 -7.55 2.67
N THR A 376 -45.72 -7.69 1.46
CA THR A 376 -47.16 -7.57 1.22
C THR A 376 -47.69 -8.90 0.73
N ALA A 377 -48.67 -9.45 1.47
CA ALA A 377 -49.37 -10.69 1.13
C ALA A 377 -50.87 -10.45 1.12
N ARG A 378 -51.53 -10.75 0.00
CA ARG A 378 -52.99 -10.63 -0.17
C ARG A 378 -53.52 -11.91 -0.84
N ALA A 379 -54.62 -12.43 -0.37
CA ALA A 379 -55.26 -13.61 -0.95
C ALA A 379 -55.51 -13.40 -2.45
N GLY A 380 -55.18 -14.41 -3.25
CA GLY A 380 -55.33 -14.38 -4.71
C GLY A 380 -54.27 -13.56 -5.48
N ASN A 381 -53.30 -12.98 -4.79
CA ASN A 381 -52.22 -12.20 -5.40
C ASN A 381 -50.85 -12.78 -5.07
N PRO A 382 -49.83 -12.57 -5.90
CA PRO A 382 -48.46 -12.90 -5.55
C PRO A 382 -48.00 -12.12 -4.31
N MET A 383 -47.26 -12.76 -3.44
CA MET A 383 -46.59 -12.06 -2.34
C MET A 383 -45.46 -11.18 -2.91
N THR A 384 -45.34 -9.96 -2.45
CA THR A 384 -44.30 -9.02 -2.82
C THR A 384 -43.37 -8.76 -1.65
N VAL A 385 -42.07 -8.65 -1.93
CA VAL A 385 -41.07 -8.25 -0.96
C VAL A 385 -40.27 -7.07 -1.53
N LEU A 386 -40.26 -5.96 -0.81
CA LEU A 386 -39.45 -4.80 -1.08
C LEU A 386 -38.35 -4.74 -0.01
N LEU A 387 -37.10 -4.85 -0.41
CA LEU A 387 -35.94 -4.65 0.45
C LEU A 387 -35.41 -3.23 0.26
N THR A 388 -35.08 -2.56 1.34
CA THR A 388 -34.50 -1.21 1.32
C THR A 388 -33.30 -1.18 2.27
N ASP A 389 -32.14 -0.74 1.78
CA ASP A 389 -30.94 -0.53 2.62
C ASP A 389 -30.95 0.86 3.28
N ASP A 390 -29.92 1.16 4.09
CA ASP A 390 -29.77 2.43 4.80
C ASP A 390 -29.41 3.63 3.88
N GLU A 391 -29.03 3.38 2.62
CA GLU A 391 -28.76 4.39 1.59
C GLU A 391 -29.99 4.63 0.70
N GLY A 392 -31.08 3.88 0.90
CA GLY A 392 -32.31 4.01 0.12
C GLY A 392 -32.31 3.18 -1.18
N ASN A 393 -31.30 2.32 -1.39
CA ASN A 393 -31.34 1.38 -2.51
C ASN A 393 -32.42 0.35 -2.28
N THR A 394 -33.17 -0.01 -3.32
CA THR A 394 -34.31 -0.92 -3.22
C THR A 394 -34.13 -2.15 -4.11
N GLY A 395 -34.54 -3.30 -3.58
CA GLY A 395 -34.68 -4.55 -4.33
C GLY A 395 -36.10 -5.08 -4.22
N TYR A 396 -36.70 -5.48 -5.33
CA TYR A 396 -38.07 -5.96 -5.39
C TYR A 396 -38.15 -7.42 -5.86
N GLY A 397 -38.92 -8.22 -5.16
CA GLY A 397 -39.18 -9.62 -5.49
C GLY A 397 -40.68 -9.95 -5.48
N LEU A 398 -41.07 -10.86 -6.38
CA LEU A 398 -42.43 -11.43 -6.47
C LEU A 398 -42.38 -12.93 -6.23
N SER A 399 -43.30 -13.44 -5.45
CA SER A 399 -43.55 -14.88 -5.37
C SER A 399 -44.12 -15.39 -6.71
N LEU A 400 -43.67 -16.56 -7.15
CA LEU A 400 -44.25 -17.25 -8.32
C LEU A 400 -45.56 -17.97 -7.98
N ILE A 401 -45.96 -18.00 -6.70
CA ILE A 401 -47.14 -18.72 -6.20
C ILE A 401 -48.11 -17.69 -5.60
N HIS A 402 -49.37 -17.76 -5.98
CA HIS A 402 -50.40 -16.99 -5.34
C HIS A 402 -50.70 -17.51 -3.94
N ILE A 403 -50.88 -16.64 -3.00
CA ILE A 403 -51.27 -16.97 -1.63
C ILE A 403 -52.80 -17.23 -1.57
#